data_b9be7510c80b33c5191b10520d9a7f27
#
_entry.id   b9be7510c80b33c5191b10520d9a7f27
#
_cell.length_a   1.000
_cell.length_b   1.000
_cell.length_c   1.000
_cell.angle_alpha   90.00
_cell.angle_beta   90.00
_cell.angle_gamma   90.00
#
_symmetry.space_group_name_H-M   'P 1'
#
loop_
_entity.id
_entity.type
_entity.pdbx_description
1 polymer ?
#
loop_
_entity_poly.entity_id
_entity_poly.type
_entity_poly.pdbx_seq_one_letter_code
_entity_poly.pdbx_strand_id
1 'polypeptide(L)'
;GEGAFAHTTLQKVIVPEGMRAFDDNAFSESSLAEINFPESLVLFGNQAFAKTQLTTVVLPENMTNVYEGTFAQSTKLQSLTIPSGIRTIESYAFNGCTALTEIHCLGAEPATLNYYEGYDHPFNGIDASQVKVYVPKGFKSAYESSEWGYQFDNIIESNTGIFLQESTNPANDAEMESIGTIEITFPENASLVEQFPLVKVVKGQELYGEPVENAGGWMAFASGKKVNVFPADEYQEGPQPIPMEDGVDYYVTIPAGIVKNAEGSLNQKIVLHFVG
;
A
#
# COMPACT_ATOMS: atom_id res chain seq x y z
N GLY A 1 19.20 -5.82 -11.35
CA GLY A 1 20.53 -5.87 -10.76
C GLY A 1 20.94 -4.51 -10.21
N GLU A 2 22.00 -4.48 -9.43
CA GLU A 2 22.56 -3.25 -8.82
C GLU A 2 22.76 -2.14 -9.88
N GLY A 3 22.27 -0.93 -9.57
CA GLY A 3 22.39 0.25 -10.43
C GLY A 3 21.79 0.13 -11.83
N ALA A 4 20.91 -0.84 -12.08
CA ALA A 4 20.47 -1.17 -13.45
C ALA A 4 19.89 0.00 -14.24
N PHE A 5 19.27 0.97 -13.56
CA PHE A 5 18.67 2.19 -14.13
C PHE A 5 19.20 3.47 -13.46
N ALA A 6 20.34 3.36 -12.76
CA ALA A 6 20.97 4.54 -12.15
C ALA A 6 21.38 5.55 -13.21
N HIS A 7 21.31 6.84 -12.87
CA HIS A 7 21.69 7.98 -13.73
C HIS A 7 20.94 8.04 -15.08
N THR A 8 19.78 7.37 -15.20
CA THR A 8 19.00 7.39 -16.46
C THR A 8 18.03 8.57 -16.50
N THR A 9 17.59 8.89 -17.72
CA THR A 9 16.55 9.90 -17.97
C THR A 9 15.13 9.31 -17.98
N LEU A 10 14.96 8.06 -17.52
CA LEU A 10 13.67 7.41 -17.40
C LEU A 10 12.78 8.18 -16.43
N GLN A 11 11.58 8.56 -16.88
CA GLN A 11 10.61 9.32 -16.07
C GLN A 11 9.50 8.44 -15.52
N LYS A 12 9.17 7.35 -16.21
CA LYS A 12 8.10 6.44 -15.83
C LYS A 12 8.52 4.99 -16.03
N VAL A 13 8.19 4.16 -15.05
CA VAL A 13 8.41 2.71 -15.08
C VAL A 13 7.13 2.00 -14.69
N ILE A 14 6.75 1.00 -15.46
CA ILE A 14 5.68 0.07 -15.12
C ILE A 14 6.33 -1.26 -14.75
N VAL A 15 6.23 -1.61 -13.48
CA VAL A 15 6.78 -2.85 -12.93
C VAL A 15 5.73 -3.95 -13.05
N PRO A 16 6.05 -5.06 -13.72
CA PRO A 16 5.12 -6.19 -13.84
C PRO A 16 4.96 -6.91 -12.50
N GLU A 17 3.82 -7.56 -12.31
CA GLU A 17 3.62 -8.49 -11.20
C GLU A 17 4.65 -9.63 -11.24
N GLY A 18 5.00 -10.15 -10.06
CA GLY A 18 6.05 -11.16 -9.90
C GLY A 18 7.45 -10.60 -9.67
N MET A 19 7.67 -9.29 -9.88
CA MET A 19 8.91 -8.63 -9.45
C MET A 19 8.94 -8.59 -7.92
N ARG A 20 9.99 -9.14 -7.31
CA ARG A 20 10.11 -9.27 -5.85
C ARG A 20 11.05 -8.26 -5.21
N ALA A 21 12.03 -7.77 -5.95
CA ALA A 21 13.06 -6.90 -5.38
C ALA A 21 13.63 -5.92 -6.41
N PHE A 22 14.02 -4.76 -5.95
CA PHE A 22 14.99 -3.89 -6.58
C PHE A 22 16.29 -3.96 -5.79
N ASP A 23 17.39 -4.16 -6.49
CA ASP A 23 18.72 -4.20 -5.88
C ASP A 23 19.22 -2.79 -5.52
N ASP A 24 20.38 -2.72 -4.88
CA ASP A 24 21.02 -1.48 -4.48
C ASP A 24 21.18 -0.52 -5.66
N ASN A 25 20.90 0.76 -5.42
CA ASN A 25 21.01 1.84 -6.40
C ASN A 25 20.17 1.68 -7.68
N ALA A 26 19.18 0.75 -7.74
CA ALA A 26 18.52 0.37 -8.98
C ALA A 26 18.04 1.57 -9.85
N PHE A 27 17.53 2.64 -9.23
CA PHE A 27 17.08 3.88 -9.89
C PHE A 27 17.77 5.13 -9.34
N SER A 28 18.88 4.97 -8.63
CA SER A 28 19.58 6.09 -8.00
C SER A 28 19.96 7.16 -9.04
N GLU A 29 19.74 8.43 -8.70
CA GLU A 29 20.05 9.60 -9.56
C GLU A 29 19.36 9.58 -10.93
N SER A 30 18.25 8.86 -11.06
CA SER A 30 17.45 8.87 -12.28
C SER A 30 16.41 10.00 -12.30
N SER A 31 15.87 10.30 -13.48
CA SER A 31 14.76 11.25 -13.62
C SER A 31 13.38 10.64 -13.28
N LEU A 32 13.34 9.50 -12.58
CA LEU A 32 12.11 8.76 -12.29
C LEU A 32 11.12 9.58 -11.46
N ALA A 33 9.96 9.87 -12.06
CA ALA A 33 8.88 10.65 -11.47
C ALA A 33 7.62 9.80 -11.19
N GLU A 34 7.45 8.70 -11.91
CA GLU A 34 6.31 7.79 -11.76
C GLU A 34 6.76 6.33 -11.80
N ILE A 35 6.30 5.55 -10.82
CA ILE A 35 6.48 4.11 -10.75
C ILE A 35 5.30 3.47 -10.01
N ASN A 36 4.82 2.32 -10.49
CA ASN A 36 3.95 1.46 -9.70
C ASN A 36 4.79 0.45 -8.91
N PHE A 37 4.39 0.17 -7.70
CA PHE A 37 4.95 -0.91 -6.89
C PHE A 37 3.95 -2.07 -6.84
N PRO A 38 4.18 -3.18 -7.56
CA PRO A 38 3.30 -4.34 -7.50
C PRO A 38 3.33 -4.99 -6.11
N GLU A 39 2.26 -5.68 -5.74
CA GLU A 39 2.15 -6.32 -4.42
C GLU A 39 3.20 -7.41 -4.19
N SER A 40 3.73 -7.99 -5.27
CA SER A 40 4.81 -8.98 -5.18
C SER A 40 6.14 -8.43 -4.65
N LEU A 41 6.32 -7.10 -4.59
CA LEU A 41 7.53 -6.47 -4.09
C LEU A 41 7.64 -6.61 -2.57
N VAL A 42 8.80 -7.10 -2.13
CA VAL A 42 9.12 -7.31 -0.72
C VAL A 42 10.41 -6.61 -0.28
N LEU A 43 11.18 -6.07 -1.23
CA LEU A 43 12.47 -5.47 -0.92
C LEU A 43 12.85 -4.34 -1.90
N PHE A 44 13.30 -3.22 -1.32
CA PHE A 44 14.10 -2.19 -1.99
C PHE A 44 15.51 -2.23 -1.41
N GLY A 45 16.52 -2.35 -2.25
CA GLY A 45 17.92 -2.29 -1.83
C GLY A 45 18.33 -0.90 -1.32
N ASN A 46 19.53 -0.82 -0.78
CA ASN A 46 20.10 0.44 -0.31
C ASN A 46 20.14 1.47 -1.45
N GLN A 47 19.70 2.68 -1.17
CA GLN A 47 19.67 3.80 -2.13
C GLN A 47 18.93 3.50 -3.45
N ALA A 48 18.03 2.50 -3.47
CA ALA A 48 17.37 2.06 -4.71
C ALA A 48 16.67 3.17 -5.46
N PHE A 49 16.12 4.17 -4.78
CA PHE A 49 15.41 5.33 -5.33
C PHE A 49 16.00 6.67 -4.86
N ALA A 50 17.28 6.68 -4.43
CA ALA A 50 17.92 7.91 -3.99
C ALA A 50 17.99 8.95 -5.13
N LYS A 51 17.74 10.21 -4.80
CA LYS A 51 17.80 11.35 -5.75
C LYS A 51 16.88 11.22 -6.96
N THR A 52 15.74 10.54 -6.82
CA THR A 52 14.69 10.47 -7.85
C THR A 52 13.80 11.72 -7.85
N GLN A 53 12.90 11.81 -8.83
CA GLN A 53 11.93 12.91 -8.97
C GLN A 53 10.51 12.48 -8.49
N LEU A 54 10.39 11.39 -7.74
CA LEU A 54 9.13 10.93 -7.19
C LEU A 54 8.52 11.99 -6.28
N THR A 55 7.23 12.26 -6.46
CA THR A 55 6.49 13.24 -5.62
C THR A 55 5.66 12.54 -4.55
N THR A 56 5.25 11.33 -4.80
CA THR A 56 4.46 10.50 -3.89
C THR A 56 5.01 9.08 -3.88
N VAL A 57 5.12 8.50 -2.71
CA VAL A 57 5.51 7.11 -2.52
C VAL A 57 4.49 6.41 -1.63
N VAL A 58 3.93 5.31 -2.11
CA VAL A 58 3.18 4.33 -1.31
C VAL A 58 4.04 3.08 -1.25
N LEU A 59 4.57 2.75 -0.08
CA LEU A 59 5.40 1.56 0.09
C LEU A 59 4.57 0.29 -0.10
N PRO A 60 5.13 -0.78 -0.70
CA PRO A 60 4.44 -2.05 -0.86
C PRO A 60 4.01 -2.68 0.47
N GLU A 61 2.80 -3.22 0.51
CA GLU A 61 2.20 -3.84 1.72
C GLU A 61 3.02 -5.03 2.27
N ASN A 62 3.70 -5.76 1.39
CA ASN A 62 4.47 -6.96 1.75
C ASN A 62 5.92 -6.67 2.15
N MET A 63 6.30 -5.39 2.22
CA MET A 63 7.61 -4.99 2.74
C MET A 63 7.57 -4.92 4.27
N THR A 64 8.69 -5.26 4.90
CA THR A 64 8.88 -5.15 6.35
C THR A 64 9.89 -4.09 6.74
N ASN A 65 10.80 -3.75 5.86
CA ASN A 65 11.90 -2.83 6.13
C ASN A 65 12.08 -1.82 5.00
N VAL A 66 12.41 -0.58 5.35
CA VAL A 66 12.94 0.41 4.41
C VAL A 66 14.43 0.53 4.68
N TYR A 67 15.25 0.14 3.73
CA TYR A 67 16.69 0.04 3.89
C TYR A 67 17.41 1.39 3.79
N GLU A 68 18.72 1.36 4.07
CA GLU A 68 19.56 2.55 4.17
C GLU A 68 19.49 3.41 2.89
N GLY A 69 19.17 4.69 3.08
CA GLY A 69 19.17 5.68 2.02
C GLY A 69 18.18 5.43 0.88
N THR A 70 17.24 4.49 1.01
CA THR A 70 16.36 4.05 -0.10
C THR A 70 15.80 5.20 -0.94
N PHE A 71 15.34 6.29 -0.30
CA PHE A 71 14.80 7.51 -0.97
C PHE A 71 15.63 8.77 -0.65
N ALA A 72 16.87 8.60 -0.19
CA ALA A 72 17.69 9.74 0.22
C ALA A 72 17.80 10.80 -0.88
N GLN A 73 17.75 12.07 -0.51
CA GLN A 73 17.88 13.22 -1.42
C GLN A 73 16.83 13.29 -2.54
N SER A 74 15.70 12.58 -2.40
CA SER A 74 14.55 12.71 -3.30
C SER A 74 13.78 14.00 -2.95
N THR A 75 14.34 15.14 -3.33
CA THR A 75 13.91 16.48 -2.90
C THR A 75 12.53 16.91 -3.42
N LYS A 76 11.89 16.12 -4.27
CA LYS A 76 10.52 16.33 -4.77
C LYS A 76 9.46 15.55 -4.01
N LEU A 77 9.86 14.60 -3.16
CA LEU A 77 8.93 13.76 -2.41
C LEU A 77 8.13 14.59 -1.42
N GLN A 78 6.81 14.66 -1.62
CA GLN A 78 5.86 15.45 -0.83
C GLN A 78 5.03 14.59 0.13
N SER A 79 4.67 13.38 -0.30
CA SER A 79 3.78 12.48 0.44
C SER A 79 4.35 11.06 0.47
N LEU A 80 4.32 10.47 1.66
CA LEU A 80 4.79 9.11 1.92
C LEU A 80 3.70 8.32 2.64
N THR A 81 3.35 7.14 2.13
CA THR A 81 2.47 6.19 2.83
C THR A 81 3.28 4.97 3.28
N ILE A 82 3.20 4.66 4.57
CA ILE A 82 3.90 3.56 5.24
C ILE A 82 2.86 2.54 5.68
N PRO A 83 2.77 1.37 5.03
CA PRO A 83 1.82 0.33 5.36
C PRO A 83 2.11 -0.32 6.72
N SER A 84 1.11 -1.02 7.26
CA SER A 84 1.17 -1.64 8.58
C SER A 84 2.23 -2.75 8.72
N GLY A 85 2.72 -3.29 7.61
CA GLY A 85 3.76 -4.31 7.56
C GLY A 85 5.17 -3.81 7.88
N ILE A 86 5.44 -2.51 7.69
CA ILE A 86 6.77 -1.93 7.91
C ILE A 86 7.12 -1.95 9.40
N ARG A 87 8.23 -2.59 9.74
CA ARG A 87 8.77 -2.74 11.11
C ARG A 87 9.92 -1.81 11.40
N THR A 88 10.79 -1.57 10.40
CA THR A 88 11.99 -0.73 10.54
C THR A 88 12.17 0.21 9.37
N ILE A 89 12.68 1.39 9.67
CA ILE A 89 13.15 2.39 8.70
C ILE A 89 14.59 2.70 9.08
N GLU A 90 15.51 2.34 8.20
CA GLU A 90 16.95 2.41 8.44
C GLU A 90 17.52 3.82 8.22
N SER A 91 18.77 4.02 8.65
CA SER A 91 19.53 5.26 8.51
C SER A 91 19.39 5.88 7.12
N TYR A 92 19.27 7.19 7.04
CA TYR A 92 19.20 7.96 5.80
C TYR A 92 18.01 7.63 4.87
N ALA A 93 17.10 6.72 5.19
CA ALA A 93 16.06 6.23 4.26
C ALA A 93 15.33 7.35 3.50
N PHE A 94 15.02 8.45 4.17
CA PHE A 94 14.37 9.65 3.63
C PHE A 94 15.18 10.92 3.88
N ASN A 95 16.49 10.78 4.17
CA ASN A 95 17.36 11.92 4.44
C ASN A 95 17.31 12.92 3.27
N GLY A 96 17.11 14.19 3.57
CA GLY A 96 17.10 15.25 2.57
C GLY A 96 15.89 15.26 1.63
N CYS A 97 14.80 14.57 1.96
CA CYS A 97 13.52 14.72 1.25
C CYS A 97 12.83 16.04 1.63
N THR A 98 13.41 17.15 1.23
CA THR A 98 13.08 18.50 1.73
C THR A 98 11.69 19.00 1.38
N ALA A 99 10.99 18.39 0.41
CA ALA A 99 9.61 18.73 0.06
C ALA A 99 8.57 17.93 0.84
N LEU A 100 8.99 16.98 1.73
CA LEU A 100 8.08 16.12 2.45
C LEU A 100 7.23 16.91 3.44
N THR A 101 5.90 16.85 3.27
CA THR A 101 4.91 17.56 4.09
C THR A 101 3.88 16.63 4.73
N GLU A 102 3.74 15.41 4.22
CA GLU A 102 2.77 14.46 4.71
C GLU A 102 3.34 13.04 4.79
N ILE A 103 3.15 12.40 5.93
CA ILE A 103 3.45 10.98 6.15
C ILE A 103 2.17 10.31 6.67
N HIS A 104 1.73 9.27 5.99
CA HIS A 104 0.57 8.47 6.37
C HIS A 104 1.04 7.11 6.89
N CYS A 105 1.00 6.93 8.21
CA CYS A 105 1.33 5.66 8.86
C CYS A 105 0.05 4.84 9.02
N LEU A 106 0.03 3.63 8.45
CA LEU A 106 -1.15 2.75 8.50
C LEU A 106 -1.06 1.72 9.63
N GLY A 107 0.08 1.59 10.30
CA GLY A 107 0.31 0.66 11.40
C GLY A 107 -0.26 1.16 12.73
N ALA A 108 -0.80 0.24 13.54
CA ALA A 108 -1.17 0.49 14.93
C ALA A 108 0.08 0.74 15.80
N GLU A 109 1.18 0.09 15.44
CA GLU A 109 2.48 0.27 16.08
C GLU A 109 3.41 1.08 15.16
N PRO A 110 4.12 2.08 15.68
CA PRO A 110 5.09 2.83 14.91
C PRO A 110 6.25 1.94 14.48
N ALA A 111 6.69 2.08 13.22
CA ALA A 111 7.92 1.46 12.77
C ALA A 111 9.11 2.03 13.57
N THR A 112 10.06 1.17 13.93
CA THR A 112 11.30 1.59 14.59
C THR A 112 12.14 2.41 13.62
N LEU A 113 12.59 3.57 14.04
CA LEU A 113 13.54 4.39 13.31
C LEU A 113 14.96 3.94 13.70
N ASN A 114 15.55 3.10 12.87
CA ASN A 114 16.81 2.43 13.18
C ASN A 114 18.00 3.22 12.62
N TYR A 115 18.83 3.74 13.51
CA TYR A 115 20.08 4.45 13.17
C TYR A 115 21.13 4.18 14.24
N TYR A 116 22.40 4.10 13.83
CA TYR A 116 23.53 3.85 14.72
C TYR A 116 24.17 5.18 15.14
N GLU A 117 24.83 5.17 16.28
CA GLU A 117 25.62 6.31 16.75
C GLU A 117 26.65 6.72 15.66
N GLY A 118 26.54 7.97 15.19
CA GLY A 118 27.36 8.49 14.09
C GLY A 118 26.72 8.39 12.69
N TYR A 119 25.53 7.78 12.59
CA TYR A 119 24.73 7.77 11.36
C TYR A 119 23.53 8.73 11.50
N ASP A 120 23.16 9.35 10.39
CA ASP A 120 22.03 10.26 10.41
C ASP A 120 20.69 9.52 10.53
N HIS A 121 19.78 10.14 11.27
CA HIS A 121 18.41 9.71 11.42
C HIS A 121 17.73 9.51 10.05
N PRO A 122 16.79 8.53 9.92
CA PRO A 122 16.08 8.26 8.65
C PRO A 122 15.47 9.49 7.97
N PHE A 123 14.98 10.46 8.73
CA PHE A 123 14.35 11.70 8.28
C PHE A 123 15.22 12.94 8.48
N ASN A 124 16.54 12.81 8.54
CA ASN A 124 17.43 13.96 8.70
C ASN A 124 17.34 14.92 7.49
N GLY A 125 17.52 16.23 7.74
CA GLY A 125 17.49 17.26 6.69
C GLY A 125 16.08 17.61 6.17
N ILE A 126 15.02 17.18 6.87
CA ILE A 126 13.63 17.58 6.61
C ILE A 126 13.23 18.67 7.62
N ASP A 127 12.39 19.62 7.22
CA ASP A 127 11.76 20.52 8.18
C ASP A 127 10.59 19.82 8.87
N ALA A 128 10.88 19.15 9.98
CA ALA A 128 9.90 18.35 10.72
C ALA A 128 8.69 19.17 11.22
N SER A 129 8.84 20.50 11.40
CA SER A 129 7.75 21.39 11.81
C SER A 129 6.67 21.56 10.74
N GLN A 130 6.99 21.29 9.48
CA GLN A 130 6.07 21.36 8.34
C GLN A 130 5.44 20.01 8.00
N VAL A 131 5.97 18.91 8.56
CA VAL A 131 5.48 17.57 8.26
C VAL A 131 4.30 17.22 9.15
N LYS A 132 3.20 16.79 8.55
CA LYS A 132 2.06 16.18 9.23
C LYS A 132 2.18 14.67 9.18
N VAL A 133 2.22 14.03 10.33
CA VAL A 133 2.22 12.57 10.45
C VAL A 133 0.82 12.11 10.82
N TYR A 134 0.13 11.51 9.86
CA TYR A 134 -1.19 10.95 10.07
C TYR A 134 -1.05 9.51 10.57
N VAL A 135 -1.69 9.21 11.70
CA VAL A 135 -1.65 7.91 12.36
C VAL A 135 -3.06 7.40 12.61
N PRO A 136 -3.26 6.08 12.73
CA PRO A 136 -4.57 5.51 12.95
C PRO A 136 -5.22 6.02 14.26
N LYS A 137 -6.55 6.18 14.23
CA LYS A 137 -7.33 6.61 15.39
C LYS A 137 -7.13 5.65 16.57
N GLY A 138 -6.87 6.22 17.76
CA GLY A 138 -6.58 5.47 18.99
C GLY A 138 -5.11 5.12 19.20
N PHE A 139 -4.23 5.38 18.22
CA PHE A 139 -2.81 5.02 18.31
C PHE A 139 -1.86 6.21 18.38
N LYS A 140 -2.37 7.44 18.41
CA LYS A 140 -1.55 8.66 18.51
C LYS A 140 -0.55 8.59 19.66
N SER A 141 -0.98 8.15 20.85
CA SER A 141 -0.09 8.06 22.02
C SER A 141 1.07 7.08 21.82
N ALA A 142 0.88 6.01 21.03
CA ALA A 142 1.96 5.07 20.72
C ALA A 142 3.04 5.75 19.86
N TYR A 143 2.63 6.55 18.87
CA TYR A 143 3.56 7.33 18.04
C TYR A 143 4.22 8.47 18.81
N GLU A 144 3.48 9.23 19.60
CA GLU A 144 4.03 10.33 20.42
C GLU A 144 5.05 9.86 21.47
N SER A 145 4.89 8.64 21.99
CA SER A 145 5.81 8.07 22.98
C SER A 145 7.00 7.32 22.36
N SER A 146 7.07 7.24 21.05
CA SER A 146 8.16 6.61 20.28
C SER A 146 9.13 7.63 19.71
N GLU A 147 10.13 7.17 18.95
CA GLU A 147 11.08 8.05 18.24
C GLU A 147 10.38 8.98 17.23
N TRP A 148 9.18 8.60 16.75
CA TRP A 148 8.36 9.48 15.90
C TRP A 148 7.95 10.78 16.62
N GLY A 149 7.58 10.70 17.92
CA GLY A 149 7.24 11.86 18.71
C GLY A 149 8.42 12.77 19.05
N TYR A 150 9.65 12.25 19.01
CA TYR A 150 10.85 13.07 19.12
C TYR A 150 11.22 13.74 17.80
N GLN A 151 10.87 13.11 16.67
CA GLN A 151 11.20 13.61 15.32
C GLN A 151 10.15 14.61 14.81
N PHE A 152 8.85 14.39 15.07
CA PHE A 152 7.75 15.14 14.48
C PHE A 152 6.81 15.72 15.52
N ASP A 153 6.57 17.03 15.46
CA ASP A 153 5.66 17.74 16.37
C ASP A 153 4.18 17.56 16.00
N ASN A 154 3.88 17.31 14.72
CA ASN A 154 2.53 17.32 14.17
C ASN A 154 2.00 15.90 13.93
N ILE A 155 1.83 15.11 14.99
CA ILE A 155 1.20 13.78 14.91
C ILE A 155 -0.31 13.95 15.08
N ILE A 156 -1.06 13.54 14.05
CA ILE A 156 -2.50 13.77 13.91
C ILE A 156 -3.20 12.42 13.84
N GLU A 157 -4.12 12.17 14.74
CA GLU A 157 -5.05 11.07 14.54
C GLU A 157 -5.92 11.35 13.33
N SER A 158 -5.95 10.41 12.46
CA SER A 158 -6.74 10.49 11.26
C SER A 158 -7.43 9.17 11.01
N ASN A 159 -8.65 9.24 10.54
CA ASN A 159 -9.27 8.07 9.93
C ASN A 159 -8.62 7.74 8.58
N THR A 160 -7.65 8.59 8.10
CA THR A 160 -6.91 8.42 6.84
C THR A 160 -5.86 7.33 6.90
N GLY A 161 -6.11 6.23 7.42
CA GLY A 161 -5.19 5.10 7.41
C GLY A 161 -5.96 3.82 7.62
N ILE A 162 -7.11 3.92 8.28
CA ILE A 162 -7.87 2.73 8.61
C ILE A 162 -9.35 2.98 8.32
N PHE A 163 -9.68 3.07 7.05
CA PHE A 163 -11.05 2.84 6.63
C PHE A 163 -11.21 1.32 6.49
N LEU A 164 -11.20 0.63 7.64
CA LEU A 164 -11.36 -0.82 7.69
C LEU A 164 -12.82 -1.17 7.48
N GLN A 165 -13.03 -2.27 6.77
CA GLN A 165 -14.33 -2.91 6.70
C GLN A 165 -14.74 -3.44 8.09
N GLU A 166 -16.02 -3.31 8.43
CA GLU A 166 -16.61 -3.96 9.60
C GLU A 166 -16.89 -5.43 9.36
N SER A 167 -17.32 -5.76 8.13
CA SER A 167 -17.67 -7.12 7.73
C SER A 167 -17.68 -7.28 6.22
N THR A 168 -17.67 -8.52 5.79
CA THR A 168 -17.87 -8.92 4.39
C THR A 168 -18.97 -9.97 4.30
N ASN A 169 -19.64 -10.02 3.16
CA ASN A 169 -20.59 -11.06 2.82
C ASN A 169 -20.34 -11.50 1.36
N PRO A 170 -19.90 -12.73 1.10
CA PRO A 170 -19.68 -13.80 2.06
C PRO A 170 -18.65 -13.47 3.14
N ALA A 171 -18.77 -14.09 4.30
CA ALA A 171 -17.77 -13.98 5.36
C ALA A 171 -16.45 -14.62 4.93
N ASN A 172 -15.36 -14.17 5.54
CA ASN A 172 -14.07 -14.84 5.36
C ASN A 172 -14.15 -16.31 5.78
N ASP A 173 -13.39 -17.18 5.12
CA ASP A 173 -13.40 -18.64 5.30
C ASP A 173 -14.74 -19.34 4.95
N ALA A 174 -15.62 -18.71 4.19
CA ALA A 174 -16.85 -19.33 3.74
C ALA A 174 -16.60 -20.44 2.69
N GLU A 175 -17.37 -21.53 2.77
CA GLU A 175 -17.44 -22.54 1.70
C GLU A 175 -18.39 -22.03 0.60
N MET A 176 -17.97 -22.09 -0.66
CA MET A 176 -18.70 -21.51 -1.78
C MET A 176 -18.52 -22.30 -3.08
N GLU A 177 -19.57 -22.38 -3.89
CA GLU A 177 -19.52 -22.97 -5.24
C GLU A 177 -18.93 -22.01 -6.28
N SER A 178 -18.99 -20.71 -6.02
CA SER A 178 -18.48 -19.69 -6.93
C SER A 178 -18.22 -18.35 -6.23
N ILE A 179 -17.25 -17.61 -6.70
CA ILE A 179 -16.98 -16.23 -6.26
C ILE A 179 -17.87 -15.29 -7.07
N GLY A 180 -18.90 -14.77 -6.43
CA GLY A 180 -19.82 -13.79 -6.99
C GLY A 180 -19.62 -12.39 -6.40
N THR A 181 -20.72 -11.74 -6.03
CA THR A 181 -20.69 -10.43 -5.38
C THR A 181 -20.16 -10.53 -3.96
N ILE A 182 -19.16 -9.72 -3.65
CA ILE A 182 -18.63 -9.52 -2.30
C ILE A 182 -19.17 -8.17 -1.80
N GLU A 183 -20.03 -8.20 -0.79
CA GLU A 183 -20.50 -7.01 -0.10
C GLU A 183 -19.55 -6.70 1.06
N ILE A 184 -19.02 -5.49 1.08
CA ILE A 184 -18.12 -4.99 2.13
C ILE A 184 -18.88 -3.92 2.89
N THR A 185 -19.01 -4.04 4.21
CA THR A 185 -19.63 -3.04 5.07
C THR A 185 -18.54 -2.25 5.80
N PHE A 186 -18.64 -0.93 5.74
CA PHE A 186 -17.76 0.01 6.43
C PHE A 186 -18.49 0.67 7.61
N PRO A 187 -17.77 1.23 8.60
CA PRO A 187 -18.37 1.88 9.79
C PRO A 187 -19.15 3.15 9.45
N GLU A 188 -18.85 3.77 8.31
CA GLU A 188 -19.47 5.01 7.82
C GLU A 188 -19.70 4.96 6.31
N ASN A 189 -20.34 5.99 5.77
CA ASN A 189 -20.64 6.05 4.33
C ASN A 189 -19.36 6.06 3.50
N ALA A 190 -19.36 5.20 2.49
CA ALA A 190 -18.28 4.98 1.55
C ALA A 190 -18.61 5.54 0.16
N SER A 191 -17.63 6.06 -0.53
CA SER A 191 -17.72 6.45 -1.93
C SER A 191 -16.58 5.83 -2.73
N LEU A 192 -16.83 5.49 -3.99
CA LEU A 192 -15.81 4.91 -4.86
C LEU A 192 -14.76 5.94 -5.27
N VAL A 193 -13.52 5.51 -5.28
CA VAL A 193 -12.40 6.15 -5.95
C VAL A 193 -12.16 5.46 -7.29
N GLU A 194 -12.29 4.12 -7.30
CA GLU A 194 -12.11 3.27 -8.48
C GLU A 194 -13.35 2.41 -8.72
N GLN A 195 -13.94 2.50 -9.89
CA GLN A 195 -15.11 1.72 -10.29
C GLN A 195 -14.76 0.35 -10.87
N PHE A 196 -13.55 0.22 -11.43
CA PHE A 196 -13.04 -1.01 -12.03
C PHE A 196 -11.76 -1.45 -11.31
N PRO A 197 -11.87 -1.93 -10.04
CA PRO A 197 -10.70 -2.28 -9.24
C PRO A 197 -9.98 -3.50 -9.82
N LEU A 198 -8.66 -3.50 -9.70
CA LEU A 198 -7.82 -4.65 -10.05
C LEU A 198 -7.88 -5.71 -8.94
N VAL A 199 -9.02 -6.37 -8.79
CA VAL A 199 -9.17 -7.48 -7.84
C VAL A 199 -8.41 -8.69 -8.36
N LYS A 200 -7.62 -9.29 -7.47
CA LYS A 200 -6.87 -10.51 -7.79
C LYS A 200 -7.54 -11.70 -7.12
N VAL A 201 -7.60 -12.80 -7.84
CA VAL A 201 -8.01 -14.10 -7.31
C VAL A 201 -6.90 -15.08 -7.59
N VAL A 202 -6.47 -15.80 -6.54
CA VAL A 202 -5.52 -16.91 -6.65
C VAL A 202 -6.08 -18.14 -5.98
N LYS A 203 -5.77 -19.32 -6.51
CA LYS A 203 -6.12 -20.60 -5.90
C LYS A 203 -4.88 -21.30 -5.35
N GLY A 204 -5.05 -22.01 -4.24
CA GLY A 204 -4.04 -22.78 -3.54
C GLY A 204 -3.39 -22.04 -2.39
N GLN A 205 -2.57 -21.04 -2.62
CA GLN A 205 -1.88 -20.27 -1.58
C GLN A 205 -1.97 -18.77 -1.84
N GLU A 206 -2.19 -17.98 -0.79
CA GLU A 206 -2.39 -16.52 -0.89
C GLU A 206 -1.31 -15.80 -1.72
N LEU A 207 -0.03 -16.07 -1.47
CA LEU A 207 1.08 -15.35 -2.11
C LEU A 207 1.69 -16.10 -3.33
N TYR A 208 1.45 -17.39 -3.45
CA TYR A 208 2.11 -18.26 -4.44
C TYR A 208 1.12 -19.13 -5.21
N GLY A 209 -0.19 -18.87 -5.04
CA GLY A 209 -1.24 -19.61 -5.72
C GLY A 209 -1.28 -19.32 -7.22
N GLU A 210 -2.02 -20.16 -7.93
CA GLU A 210 -2.24 -19.96 -9.36
C GLU A 210 -3.27 -18.85 -9.59
N PRO A 211 -2.97 -17.84 -10.43
CA PRO A 211 -3.95 -16.81 -10.77
C PRO A 211 -5.21 -17.41 -11.41
N VAL A 212 -6.37 -16.93 -10.98
CA VAL A 212 -7.66 -17.24 -11.61
C VAL A 212 -8.04 -16.05 -12.48
N GLU A 213 -8.02 -16.24 -13.79
CA GLU A 213 -8.37 -15.19 -14.74
C GLU A 213 -9.89 -14.99 -14.79
N ASN A 214 -10.31 -13.72 -14.84
CA ASN A 214 -11.68 -13.32 -15.14
C ASN A 214 -11.67 -12.39 -16.38
N ALA A 215 -12.24 -12.84 -17.47
CA ALA A 215 -12.16 -12.18 -18.77
C ALA A 215 -12.79 -10.77 -18.79
N GLY A 216 -13.79 -10.53 -17.93
CA GLY A 216 -14.49 -9.24 -17.86
C GLY A 216 -13.94 -8.27 -16.82
N GLY A 217 -12.99 -8.71 -15.99
CA GLY A 217 -12.50 -7.91 -14.87
C GLY A 217 -13.47 -7.80 -13.70
N TRP A 218 -13.36 -6.73 -12.92
CA TRP A 218 -14.16 -6.50 -11.72
C TRP A 218 -14.80 -5.11 -11.75
N MET A 219 -15.99 -5.02 -11.16
CA MET A 219 -16.69 -3.74 -10.93
C MET A 219 -16.95 -3.53 -9.46
N ALA A 220 -17.02 -2.27 -9.05
CA ALA A 220 -17.43 -1.87 -7.72
C ALA A 220 -18.60 -0.89 -7.76
N PHE A 221 -19.48 -0.98 -6.77
CA PHE A 221 -20.62 -0.07 -6.59
C PHE A 221 -20.78 0.26 -5.10
N ALA A 222 -20.85 1.54 -4.75
CA ALA A 222 -21.02 1.99 -3.37
C ALA A 222 -22.45 2.51 -3.11
N SER A 223 -23.02 2.16 -1.97
CA SER A 223 -24.32 2.64 -1.50
C SER A 223 -24.32 2.75 0.03
N GLY A 224 -24.30 3.97 0.56
CA GLY A 224 -24.20 4.22 1.99
C GLY A 224 -22.91 3.62 2.57
N LYS A 225 -23.06 2.74 3.56
CA LYS A 225 -21.95 2.05 4.21
C LYS A 225 -21.47 0.80 3.45
N LYS A 226 -22.12 0.42 2.39
CA LYS A 226 -21.87 -0.82 1.67
C LYS A 226 -21.19 -0.57 0.34
N VAL A 227 -20.23 -1.43 0.03
CA VAL A 227 -19.58 -1.49 -1.26
C VAL A 227 -19.67 -2.93 -1.76
N ASN A 228 -20.23 -3.09 -2.95
CA ASN A 228 -20.31 -4.35 -3.64
C ASN A 228 -19.19 -4.41 -4.68
N VAL A 229 -18.39 -5.47 -4.64
CA VAL A 229 -17.34 -5.77 -5.61
C VAL A 229 -17.69 -7.11 -6.24
N PHE A 230 -17.72 -7.18 -7.56
CA PHE A 230 -18.14 -8.39 -8.25
C PHE A 230 -17.41 -8.58 -9.58
N PRO A 231 -17.20 -9.84 -10.00
CA PRO A 231 -16.72 -10.15 -11.34
C PRO A 231 -17.75 -9.70 -12.36
N ALA A 232 -17.31 -9.01 -13.40
CA ALA A 232 -18.17 -8.47 -14.45
C ALA A 232 -17.66 -8.84 -15.83
N ASP A 233 -18.53 -8.83 -16.80
CA ASP A 233 -18.21 -8.89 -18.23
C ASP A 233 -18.67 -7.57 -18.86
N GLU A 234 -17.84 -6.93 -19.64
CA GLU A 234 -18.16 -5.65 -20.31
C GLU A 234 -19.34 -5.75 -21.29
N TYR A 235 -19.70 -6.97 -21.69
CA TYR A 235 -20.80 -7.24 -22.62
C TYR A 235 -22.05 -7.79 -21.97
N GLN A 236 -22.07 -8.01 -20.65
CA GLN A 236 -23.22 -8.59 -19.93
C GLN A 236 -23.62 -7.71 -18.75
N GLU A 237 -24.92 -7.56 -18.55
CA GLU A 237 -25.45 -6.87 -17.38
C GLU A 237 -25.40 -7.80 -16.15
N GLY A 238 -24.65 -7.40 -15.12
CA GLY A 238 -24.63 -8.03 -13.81
C GLY A 238 -23.38 -8.91 -13.53
N PRO A 239 -23.31 -9.44 -12.31
CA PRO A 239 -22.19 -10.25 -11.86
C PRO A 239 -22.01 -11.54 -12.67
N GLN A 240 -20.76 -11.87 -12.98
CA GLN A 240 -20.36 -13.11 -13.66
C GLN A 240 -19.56 -13.99 -12.68
N PRO A 241 -20.21 -14.85 -11.88
CA PRO A 241 -19.53 -15.63 -10.84
C PRO A 241 -18.38 -16.48 -11.40
N ILE A 242 -17.29 -16.52 -10.67
CA ILE A 242 -16.12 -17.35 -10.99
C ILE A 242 -16.34 -18.71 -10.30
N PRO A 243 -16.48 -19.83 -11.04
CA PRO A 243 -16.64 -21.15 -10.46
C PRO A 243 -15.44 -21.54 -9.61
N MET A 244 -15.68 -22.22 -8.49
CA MET A 244 -14.64 -22.73 -7.61
C MET A 244 -14.56 -24.26 -7.73
N GLU A 245 -13.38 -24.80 -7.48
CA GLU A 245 -13.11 -26.25 -7.45
C GLU A 245 -13.31 -26.76 -6.02
N ASP A 246 -14.02 -27.84 -5.84
CA ASP A 246 -14.34 -28.44 -4.54
C ASP A 246 -13.08 -28.75 -3.70
N GLY A 247 -13.06 -28.29 -2.47
CA GLY A 247 -11.95 -28.46 -1.53
C GLY A 247 -10.68 -27.66 -1.85
N VAL A 248 -10.75 -26.69 -2.74
CA VAL A 248 -9.61 -25.83 -3.08
C VAL A 248 -9.73 -24.46 -2.42
N ASP A 249 -8.64 -23.99 -1.82
CA ASP A 249 -8.56 -22.64 -1.24
C ASP A 249 -8.46 -21.55 -2.31
N TYR A 250 -9.21 -20.47 -2.13
CA TYR A 250 -9.18 -19.29 -2.97
C TYR A 250 -8.95 -18.03 -2.15
N TYR A 251 -8.11 -17.15 -2.62
CA TYR A 251 -7.82 -15.88 -1.99
C TYR A 251 -8.20 -14.75 -2.94
N VAL A 252 -9.13 -13.90 -2.49
CA VAL A 252 -9.59 -12.71 -3.22
C VAL A 252 -8.97 -11.48 -2.60
N THR A 253 -8.12 -10.79 -3.35
CA THR A 253 -7.46 -9.56 -2.90
C THR A 253 -8.15 -8.36 -3.55
N ILE A 254 -8.79 -7.54 -2.73
CA ILE A 254 -9.37 -6.25 -3.11
C ILE A 254 -8.36 -5.17 -2.77
N PRO A 255 -7.90 -4.37 -3.75
CA PRO A 255 -6.80 -3.42 -3.54
C PRO A 255 -7.16 -2.30 -2.55
N ALA A 256 -6.13 -1.74 -1.94
CA ALA A 256 -6.27 -0.51 -1.18
C ALA A 256 -6.66 0.66 -2.09
N GLY A 257 -7.30 1.68 -1.52
CA GLY A 257 -7.56 2.95 -2.22
C GLY A 257 -8.72 2.95 -3.21
N ILE A 258 -9.50 1.88 -3.33
CA ILE A 258 -10.68 1.85 -4.22
C ILE A 258 -11.90 2.57 -3.64
N VAL A 259 -11.92 2.76 -2.33
CA VAL A 259 -13.02 3.36 -1.58
C VAL A 259 -12.49 4.42 -0.65
N LYS A 260 -13.26 5.48 -0.42
CA LYS A 260 -12.97 6.52 0.57
C LYS A 260 -14.20 6.87 1.40
N ASN A 261 -13.97 7.33 2.64
CA ASN A 261 -14.99 7.93 3.47
C ASN A 261 -15.20 9.43 3.15
N ALA A 262 -16.07 10.10 3.91
CA ALA A 262 -16.35 11.54 3.74
C ALA A 262 -15.13 12.45 4.01
N GLU A 263 -14.20 11.98 4.83
CA GLU A 263 -12.98 12.70 5.20
C GLU A 263 -11.83 12.47 4.19
N GLY A 264 -12.03 11.57 3.22
CA GLY A 264 -11.05 11.23 2.19
C GLY A 264 -10.15 10.06 2.55
N SER A 265 -10.35 9.39 3.70
CA SER A 265 -9.59 8.19 4.08
C SER A 265 -9.89 7.05 3.13
N LEU A 266 -8.83 6.37 2.69
CA LEU A 266 -8.91 5.26 1.74
C LEU A 266 -9.02 3.92 2.48
N ASN A 267 -9.69 2.92 1.86
CA ASN A 267 -9.66 1.57 2.38
C ASN A 267 -8.26 0.96 2.28
N GLN A 268 -7.95 0.08 3.23
CA GLN A 268 -6.79 -0.80 3.12
C GLN A 268 -7.06 -1.98 2.17
N LYS A 269 -6.01 -2.68 1.79
CA LYS A 269 -6.11 -3.95 1.09
C LYS A 269 -6.94 -4.93 1.92
N ILE A 270 -7.89 -5.59 1.29
CA ILE A 270 -8.74 -6.62 1.90
C ILE A 270 -8.38 -7.95 1.24
N VAL A 271 -8.01 -8.92 2.03
CA VAL A 271 -7.78 -10.28 1.57
C VAL A 271 -8.85 -11.17 2.18
N LEU A 272 -9.58 -11.89 1.36
CA LEU A 272 -10.60 -12.84 1.76
C LEU A 272 -10.21 -14.24 1.31
N HIS A 273 -10.39 -15.19 2.19
CA HIS A 273 -10.20 -16.61 1.94
C HIS A 273 -11.55 -17.31 1.80
N PHE A 274 -11.69 -18.15 0.80
CA PHE A 274 -12.85 -18.96 0.56
C PHE A 274 -12.42 -20.39 0.22
N VAL A 275 -13.28 -21.36 0.53
CA VAL A 275 -13.07 -22.78 0.19
C VAL A 275 -14.12 -23.20 -0.83
N GLY A 276 -13.67 -23.78 -1.92
CA GLY A 276 -14.54 -24.31 -2.98
C GLY A 276 -15.20 -25.62 -2.63
#